data_3e52f9552dc56566344d8909631ebb9d
#
_entry.id   3e52f9552dc56566344d8909631ebb9d
#
_cell.length_a   1.000
_cell.length_b   1.000
_cell.length_c   1.000
_cell.angle_alpha   90.00
_cell.angle_beta   90.00
_cell.angle_gamma   90.00
#
_symmetry.space_group_name_H-M   'P 1'
#
loop_
_entity.id
_entity.type
_entity.pdbx_description
1 polymer ?
#
loop_
_entity_poly.entity_id
_entity_poly.type
_entity_poly.pdbx_seq_one_letter_code
_entity_poly.pdbx_strand_id
1 'polypeptide(L)'
;GMRLVSHANSVKTPFHFFLINNDEINAFAFFGGNVVLHSALFRYSDNESQLASVMAHEISHVTQRHLARAMEDQQRSAPLTWVGALGSILLAMASPQAGMAALTGTLAGTRQGMISFTQQNEQEADRIGIQVLQRSGFDPQAMPTFLEKLLDQARYSSRPPEILLTHPLPESRLADARNRANQMRPMVVQSSEDFYLAKARTLGMYNSGRNQLTSDLLDEWAKGNVRQQRAAQYGRALQAMEANKYDEARKTLQPLLAAEPGNAWYLDLATDIDLGQNKANEAINRLKNARDLRTNPVLQLNLANAY
;
A
#
# COMPACT_ATOMS: atom_id res chain seq x y z
N GLY A 1 -5.12 3.45 5.51
CA GLY A 1 -6.35 2.63 5.36
C GLY A 1 -7.44 3.07 6.32
N MET A 2 -7.22 2.91 7.62
CA MET A 2 -8.29 3.14 8.65
C MET A 2 -8.88 4.55 8.62
N ARG A 3 -8.08 5.59 8.34
CA ARG A 3 -8.60 6.97 8.17
C ARG A 3 -9.62 7.07 7.03
N LEU A 4 -9.38 6.38 5.92
CA LEU A 4 -10.32 6.33 4.79
C LEU A 4 -11.60 5.55 5.17
N VAL A 5 -11.43 4.42 5.86
CA VAL A 5 -12.54 3.59 6.33
C VAL A 5 -13.46 4.38 7.25
N SER A 6 -12.92 5.18 8.18
CA SER A 6 -13.71 5.97 9.12
C SER A 6 -14.59 7.04 8.44
N HIS A 7 -14.28 7.44 7.22
CA HIS A 7 -15.04 8.41 6.42
C HIS A 7 -15.85 7.75 5.30
N ALA A 8 -15.77 6.42 5.14
CA ALA A 8 -16.62 5.68 4.23
C ALA A 8 -18.00 5.44 4.87
N ASN A 9 -19.07 5.58 4.09
CA ASN A 9 -20.44 5.43 4.60
C ASN A 9 -20.77 3.94 4.86
N SER A 10 -21.53 3.66 5.93
CA SER A 10 -22.16 2.37 6.25
C SER A 10 -21.20 1.19 6.45
N VAL A 11 -20.16 1.35 7.23
CA VAL A 11 -19.18 0.28 7.41
C VAL A 11 -19.54 -0.60 8.60
N LYS A 12 -20.24 -1.71 8.36
CA LYS A 12 -20.38 -2.80 9.30
C LYS A 12 -19.29 -3.87 9.14
N THR A 13 -18.59 -3.84 8.00
CA THR A 13 -17.54 -4.81 7.66
C THR A 13 -16.20 -4.34 8.25
N PRO A 14 -15.50 -5.16 9.01
CA PRO A 14 -14.13 -4.84 9.41
C PRO A 14 -13.22 -4.78 8.17
N PHE A 15 -12.25 -3.87 8.17
CA PHE A 15 -11.28 -3.76 7.09
C PHE A 15 -9.91 -4.25 7.53
N HIS A 16 -9.27 -5.01 6.65
CA HIS A 16 -7.90 -5.49 6.81
C HIS A 16 -7.08 -5.08 5.58
N PHE A 17 -5.90 -4.51 5.83
CA PHE A 17 -5.02 -4.02 4.77
C PHE A 17 -3.77 -4.88 4.72
N PHE A 18 -3.41 -5.30 3.50
CA PHE A 18 -2.24 -6.14 3.24
C PHE A 18 -1.34 -5.48 2.20
N LEU A 19 -0.04 -5.60 2.40
CA LEU A 19 0.97 -5.22 1.43
C LEU A 19 1.67 -6.48 0.92
N ILE A 20 1.67 -6.66 -0.40
CA ILE A 20 2.36 -7.76 -1.06
C ILE A 20 3.56 -7.21 -1.83
N ASN A 21 4.72 -7.83 -1.65
CA ASN A 21 5.89 -7.52 -2.48
C ASN A 21 5.66 -8.01 -3.90
N ASN A 22 5.32 -7.09 -4.79
CA ASN A 22 5.10 -7.36 -6.20
C ASN A 22 5.43 -6.10 -7.01
N ASP A 23 6.15 -6.27 -8.12
CA ASP A 23 6.59 -5.19 -9.00
C ASP A 23 5.52 -4.69 -9.97
N GLU A 24 4.44 -5.43 -10.12
CA GLU A 24 3.30 -5.04 -10.96
C GLU A 24 2.39 -4.06 -10.21
N ILE A 25 1.95 -2.99 -10.89
CA ILE A 25 0.99 -2.06 -10.31
C ILE A 25 -0.36 -2.76 -10.18
N ASN A 26 -0.76 -3.04 -8.96
CA ASN A 26 -2.05 -3.65 -8.67
C ASN A 26 -2.54 -3.33 -7.26
N ALA A 27 -3.86 -3.31 -7.12
CA ALA A 27 -4.58 -3.33 -5.86
C ALA A 27 -5.90 -4.05 -6.10
N PHE A 28 -6.41 -4.70 -5.09
CA PHE A 28 -7.71 -5.36 -5.17
C PHE A 28 -8.33 -5.53 -3.79
N ALA A 29 -9.65 -5.63 -3.77
CA ALA A 29 -10.40 -5.96 -2.59
C ALA A 29 -11.12 -7.30 -2.77
N PHE A 30 -11.27 -8.04 -1.68
CA PHE A 30 -12.02 -9.29 -1.67
C PHE A 30 -12.86 -9.43 -0.38
N PHE A 31 -13.64 -10.51 -0.29
CA PHE A 31 -14.59 -10.71 0.79
C PHE A 31 -14.02 -10.50 2.19
N GLY A 32 -14.86 -10.00 3.09
CA GLY A 32 -14.49 -9.76 4.49
C GLY A 32 -13.77 -8.44 4.73
N GLY A 33 -13.82 -7.50 3.76
CA GLY A 33 -13.19 -6.19 3.90
C GLY A 33 -11.66 -6.23 3.73
N ASN A 34 -11.16 -7.24 3.05
CA ASN A 34 -9.73 -7.37 2.79
C ASN A 34 -9.32 -6.52 1.59
N VAL A 35 -8.36 -5.64 1.77
CA VAL A 35 -7.78 -4.77 0.74
C VAL A 35 -6.29 -5.07 0.61
N VAL A 36 -5.86 -5.42 -0.58
CA VAL A 36 -4.47 -5.79 -0.89
C VAL A 36 -3.86 -4.74 -1.78
N LEU A 37 -2.66 -4.30 -1.44
CA LEU A 37 -1.85 -3.38 -2.22
C LEU A 37 -0.54 -4.06 -2.62
N HIS A 38 -0.12 -3.89 -3.87
CA HIS A 38 1.22 -4.26 -4.29
C HIS A 38 2.24 -3.19 -3.91
N SER A 39 3.46 -3.59 -3.57
CA SER A 39 4.56 -2.67 -3.21
C SER A 39 4.88 -1.68 -4.34
N ALA A 40 4.66 -2.06 -5.59
CA ALA A 40 4.82 -1.18 -6.74
C ALA A 40 3.99 0.12 -6.66
N LEU A 41 2.85 0.12 -5.96
CA LEU A 41 2.04 1.33 -5.77
C LEU A 41 2.78 2.43 -5.01
N PHE A 42 3.66 2.09 -4.08
CA PHE A 42 4.49 3.07 -3.39
C PHE A 42 5.48 3.75 -4.34
N ARG A 43 6.04 3.01 -5.29
CA ARG A 43 6.94 3.56 -6.30
C ARG A 43 6.21 4.51 -7.25
N TYR A 44 5.00 4.12 -7.69
CA TYR A 44 4.22 4.89 -8.65
C TYR A 44 3.44 6.06 -8.06
N SER A 45 3.19 6.09 -6.76
CA SER A 45 2.49 7.19 -6.10
C SER A 45 3.47 8.36 -5.84
N ASP A 46 3.20 9.51 -6.42
CA ASP A 46 4.03 10.71 -6.22
C ASP A 46 3.84 11.33 -4.83
N ASN A 47 2.64 11.13 -4.26
CA ASN A 47 2.26 11.65 -2.95
C ASN A 47 1.27 10.70 -2.25
N GLU A 48 1.02 10.97 -0.97
CA GLU A 48 0.12 10.17 -0.15
C GLU A 48 -1.32 10.16 -0.66
N SER A 49 -1.80 11.29 -1.21
CA SER A 49 -3.16 11.39 -1.75
C SER A 49 -3.37 10.47 -2.95
N GLN A 50 -2.36 10.25 -3.79
CA GLN A 50 -2.44 9.29 -4.90
C GLN A 50 -2.54 7.86 -4.38
N LEU A 51 -1.73 7.46 -3.40
CA LEU A 51 -1.85 6.15 -2.76
C LEU A 51 -3.20 5.98 -2.08
N ALA A 52 -3.65 7.02 -1.36
CA ALA A 52 -4.95 7.03 -0.73
C ALA A 52 -6.10 6.92 -1.73
N SER A 53 -5.96 7.45 -2.95
CA SER A 53 -6.98 7.36 -3.99
C SER A 53 -7.21 5.90 -4.44
N VAL A 54 -6.15 5.12 -4.59
CA VAL A 54 -6.25 3.70 -4.90
C VAL A 54 -6.95 2.95 -3.76
N MET A 55 -6.54 3.22 -2.52
CA MET A 55 -7.17 2.60 -1.35
C MET A 55 -8.65 2.98 -1.20
N ALA A 56 -9.00 4.24 -1.46
CA ALA A 56 -10.38 4.72 -1.41
C ALA A 56 -11.25 4.04 -2.49
N HIS A 57 -10.69 3.82 -3.67
CA HIS A 57 -11.33 3.07 -4.75
C HIS A 57 -11.63 1.62 -4.32
N GLU A 58 -10.64 0.90 -3.76
CA GLU A 58 -10.83 -0.48 -3.29
C GLU A 58 -11.82 -0.56 -2.12
N ILE A 59 -11.74 0.35 -1.16
CA ILE A 59 -12.72 0.45 -0.06
C ILE A 59 -14.13 0.65 -0.62
N SER A 60 -14.27 1.45 -1.67
CA SER A 60 -15.58 1.71 -2.31
C SER A 60 -16.13 0.46 -3.00
N HIS A 61 -15.29 -0.37 -3.61
CA HIS A 61 -15.72 -1.68 -4.12
C HIS A 61 -16.32 -2.56 -3.02
N VAL A 62 -15.74 -2.55 -1.83
CA VAL A 62 -16.24 -3.31 -0.67
C VAL A 62 -17.55 -2.73 -0.16
N THR A 63 -17.61 -1.43 0.10
CA THR A 63 -18.80 -0.76 0.66
C THR A 63 -20.01 -0.83 -0.27
N GLN A 64 -19.77 -0.83 -1.58
CA GLN A 64 -20.81 -0.98 -2.61
C GLN A 64 -21.10 -2.44 -2.97
N ARG A 65 -20.40 -3.40 -2.35
CA ARG A 65 -20.60 -4.85 -2.58
C ARG A 65 -20.43 -5.27 -4.04
N HIS A 66 -19.54 -4.61 -4.79
CA HIS A 66 -19.37 -4.87 -6.22
C HIS A 66 -18.99 -6.33 -6.49
N LEU A 67 -18.06 -6.90 -5.73
CA LEU A 67 -17.66 -8.30 -5.88
C LEU A 67 -18.82 -9.27 -5.56
N ALA A 68 -19.55 -9.02 -4.47
CA ALA A 68 -20.67 -9.86 -4.10
C ALA A 68 -21.78 -9.83 -5.15
N ARG A 69 -22.12 -8.65 -5.67
CA ARG A 69 -23.10 -8.50 -6.76
C ARG A 69 -22.66 -9.22 -8.05
N ALA A 70 -21.38 -9.05 -8.42
CA ALA A 70 -20.84 -9.73 -9.61
C ALA A 70 -20.92 -11.26 -9.48
N MET A 71 -20.69 -11.80 -8.28
CA MET A 71 -20.79 -13.24 -8.05
C MET A 71 -22.23 -13.74 -8.00
N GLU A 72 -23.15 -12.98 -7.42
CA GLU A 72 -24.58 -13.28 -7.44
C GLU A 72 -25.09 -13.36 -8.89
N ASP A 73 -24.67 -12.44 -9.76
CA ASP A 73 -25.03 -12.42 -11.19
C ASP A 73 -24.44 -13.62 -11.95
N GLN A 74 -23.21 -14.01 -11.62
CA GLN A 74 -22.57 -15.19 -12.23
C GLN A 74 -23.17 -16.50 -11.73
N GLN A 75 -23.56 -16.61 -10.48
CA GLN A 75 -24.25 -17.80 -9.95
C GLN A 75 -25.60 -18.03 -10.62
N ARG A 76 -26.27 -16.98 -11.04
CA ARG A 76 -27.51 -17.06 -11.81
C ARG A 76 -27.30 -17.56 -13.23
N SER A 77 -26.10 -17.34 -13.79
CA SER A 77 -25.79 -17.67 -15.19
C SER A 77 -24.97 -18.94 -15.40
N ALA A 78 -24.23 -19.47 -14.40
CA ALA A 78 -23.41 -20.69 -14.53
C ALA A 78 -23.11 -21.37 -13.16
N PRO A 79 -23.92 -22.36 -12.74
CA PRO A 79 -23.96 -22.83 -11.35
C PRO A 79 -22.78 -23.68 -10.86
N LEU A 80 -21.95 -24.31 -11.68
CA LEU A 80 -21.06 -25.41 -11.23
C LEU A 80 -19.55 -25.11 -11.18
N THR A 81 -19.05 -24.13 -11.90
CA THR A 81 -17.60 -23.82 -11.96
C THR A 81 -17.13 -22.94 -10.78
N TRP A 82 -18.02 -22.35 -10.05
CA TRP A 82 -17.74 -21.34 -9.02
C TRP A 82 -17.63 -21.86 -7.59
N VAL A 83 -18.15 -23.06 -7.32
CA VAL A 83 -18.05 -23.70 -6.00
C VAL A 83 -16.58 -23.95 -5.63
N GLY A 84 -15.74 -24.27 -6.61
CA GLY A 84 -14.31 -24.47 -6.39
C GLY A 84 -13.54 -23.16 -6.13
N ALA A 85 -13.88 -22.08 -6.83
CA ALA A 85 -13.25 -20.77 -6.63
C ALA A 85 -13.67 -20.12 -5.30
N LEU A 86 -14.94 -20.26 -4.91
CA LEU A 86 -15.44 -19.85 -3.59
C LEU A 86 -14.82 -20.65 -2.46
N GLY A 87 -14.63 -21.96 -2.64
CA GLY A 87 -13.97 -22.82 -1.67
C GLY A 87 -12.53 -22.40 -1.39
N SER A 88 -11.77 -22.00 -2.41
CA SER A 88 -10.39 -21.54 -2.23
C SER A 88 -10.30 -20.17 -1.55
N ILE A 89 -11.26 -19.27 -1.79
CA ILE A 89 -11.34 -17.97 -1.11
C ILE A 89 -11.75 -18.16 0.37
N LEU A 90 -12.70 -19.04 0.65
CA LEU A 90 -13.13 -19.35 2.02
C LEU A 90 -12.04 -20.09 2.82
N LEU A 91 -11.24 -20.93 2.15
CA LEU A 91 -10.08 -21.57 2.75
C LEU A 91 -8.99 -20.54 3.10
N ALA A 92 -8.82 -19.53 2.27
CA ALA A 92 -7.92 -18.41 2.51
C ALA A 92 -8.34 -17.56 3.74
N MET A 93 -9.64 -17.49 4.00
CA MET A 93 -10.18 -16.79 5.19
C MET A 93 -10.04 -17.59 6.50
N ALA A 94 -9.96 -18.91 6.42
CA ALA A 94 -9.88 -19.80 7.59
C ALA A 94 -8.44 -19.98 8.13
N SER A 95 -7.41 -19.68 7.35
CA SER A 95 -6.01 -19.76 7.75
C SER A 95 -5.18 -18.66 7.08
N PRO A 96 -4.63 -17.69 7.83
CA PRO A 96 -3.82 -16.59 7.26
C PRO A 96 -2.60 -17.06 6.46
N GLN A 97 -2.02 -18.19 6.85
CA GLN A 97 -0.85 -18.77 6.16
C GLN A 97 -1.23 -19.51 4.88
N ALA A 98 -2.34 -20.25 4.89
CA ALA A 98 -2.90 -20.88 3.70
C ALA A 98 -3.51 -19.82 2.77
N GLY A 99 -3.99 -18.71 3.31
CA GLY A 99 -4.51 -17.58 2.56
C GLY A 99 -3.46 -16.87 1.73
N MET A 100 -2.29 -16.65 2.28
CA MET A 100 -1.17 -16.05 1.54
C MET A 100 -0.63 -17.00 0.47
N ALA A 101 -0.54 -18.30 0.75
CA ALA A 101 -0.12 -19.30 -0.23
C ALA A 101 -1.17 -19.50 -1.34
N ALA A 102 -2.46 -19.49 -1.00
CA ALA A 102 -3.55 -19.58 -1.97
C ALA A 102 -3.69 -18.30 -2.79
N LEU A 103 -3.52 -17.11 -2.21
CA LEU A 103 -3.48 -15.83 -2.93
C LEU A 103 -2.31 -15.76 -3.90
N THR A 104 -1.09 -16.14 -3.49
CA THR A 104 0.07 -16.19 -4.36
C THR A 104 -0.05 -17.28 -5.44
N GLY A 105 -0.56 -18.45 -5.10
CA GLY A 105 -0.77 -19.55 -6.04
C GLY A 105 -1.91 -19.28 -7.04
N THR A 106 -3.00 -18.66 -6.59
CA THR A 106 -4.17 -18.34 -7.44
C THR A 106 -3.89 -17.14 -8.34
N LEU A 107 -3.15 -16.14 -7.86
CA LEU A 107 -2.73 -14.98 -8.66
C LEU A 107 -1.68 -15.35 -9.71
N ALA A 108 -0.81 -16.34 -9.43
CA ALA A 108 0.18 -16.82 -10.39
C ALA A 108 -0.40 -17.79 -11.43
N GLY A 109 -1.49 -18.50 -11.12
CA GLY A 109 -2.01 -19.62 -11.93
C GLY A 109 -3.15 -19.29 -12.88
N THR A 110 -3.91 -18.22 -12.71
CA THR A 110 -5.09 -17.98 -13.54
C THR A 110 -5.33 -16.52 -13.90
N ARG A 111 -4.72 -16.06 -14.98
CA ARG A 111 -5.19 -14.87 -15.70
C ARG A 111 -6.66 -14.99 -16.17
N GLN A 112 -7.24 -16.19 -16.11
CA GLN A 112 -8.60 -16.49 -16.56
C GLN A 112 -9.67 -16.43 -15.47
N GLY A 113 -9.30 -16.27 -14.19
CA GLY A 113 -10.23 -16.27 -13.06
C GLY A 113 -10.44 -14.91 -12.39
N MET A 114 -9.78 -13.84 -12.86
CA MET A 114 -9.96 -12.51 -12.27
C MET A 114 -11.29 -11.91 -12.73
N ILE A 115 -12.13 -11.52 -11.76
CA ILE A 115 -13.37 -10.80 -12.04
C ILE A 115 -13.00 -9.39 -12.50
N SER A 116 -13.30 -9.09 -13.77
CA SER A 116 -13.26 -7.74 -14.29
C SER A 116 -14.54 -7.01 -13.90
N PHE A 117 -14.41 -5.87 -13.24
CA PHE A 117 -15.56 -5.05 -12.90
C PHE A 117 -16.13 -4.34 -14.12
N THR A 118 -17.44 -4.10 -14.09
CA THR A 118 -18.12 -3.35 -15.17
C THR A 118 -17.69 -1.88 -15.11
N GLN A 119 -17.80 -1.16 -16.23
CA GLN A 119 -17.53 0.28 -16.27
C GLN A 119 -18.38 1.06 -15.26
N GLN A 120 -19.63 0.63 -15.03
CA GLN A 120 -20.50 1.23 -14.03
C GLN A 120 -19.99 1.05 -12.60
N ASN A 121 -19.52 -0.17 -12.28
CA ASN A 121 -18.90 -0.43 -10.97
C ASN A 121 -17.66 0.41 -10.75
N GLU A 122 -16.83 0.54 -11.77
CA GLU A 122 -15.62 1.36 -11.73
C GLU A 122 -15.93 2.85 -11.56
N GLN A 123 -16.90 3.39 -12.31
CA GLN A 123 -17.34 4.77 -12.14
C GLN A 123 -17.94 5.02 -10.76
N GLU A 124 -18.73 4.07 -10.24
CA GLU A 124 -19.30 4.17 -8.89
C GLU A 124 -18.19 4.18 -7.83
N ALA A 125 -17.20 3.28 -7.96
CA ALA A 125 -16.05 3.22 -7.05
C ALA A 125 -15.21 4.51 -7.08
N ASP A 126 -14.98 5.09 -8.26
CA ASP A 126 -14.29 6.37 -8.38
C ASP A 126 -15.08 7.52 -7.75
N ARG A 127 -16.38 7.60 -8.00
CA ARG A 127 -17.26 8.64 -7.44
C ARG A 127 -17.26 8.64 -5.93
N ILE A 128 -17.44 7.47 -5.34
CA ILE A 128 -17.46 7.29 -3.89
C ILE A 128 -16.06 7.47 -3.32
N GLY A 129 -15.05 6.93 -4.00
CA GLY A 129 -13.65 7.07 -3.61
C GLY A 129 -13.20 8.53 -3.53
N ILE A 130 -13.55 9.37 -4.50
CA ILE A 130 -13.26 10.82 -4.49
C ILE A 130 -13.91 11.51 -3.28
N GLN A 131 -15.15 11.16 -2.94
CA GLN A 131 -15.82 11.69 -1.76
C GLN A 131 -15.13 11.26 -0.45
N VAL A 132 -14.73 9.99 -0.37
CA VAL A 132 -14.00 9.47 0.78
C VAL A 132 -12.65 10.15 0.93
N LEU A 133 -11.92 10.39 -0.16
CA LEU A 133 -10.68 11.16 -0.16
C LEU A 133 -10.90 12.55 0.44
N GLN A 134 -11.86 13.30 -0.06
CA GLN A 134 -12.15 14.65 0.41
C GLN A 134 -12.49 14.68 1.89
N ARG A 135 -13.41 13.82 2.33
CA ARG A 135 -13.82 13.72 3.75
C ARG A 135 -12.67 13.32 4.66
N SER A 136 -11.73 12.56 4.15
CA SER A 136 -10.53 12.12 4.88
C SER A 136 -9.42 13.17 4.89
N GLY A 137 -9.61 14.32 4.21
CA GLY A 137 -8.62 15.39 4.14
C GLY A 137 -7.47 15.09 3.18
N PHE A 138 -7.68 14.22 2.19
CA PHE A 138 -6.78 14.02 1.05
C PHE A 138 -7.23 14.85 -0.16
N ASP A 139 -6.32 15.04 -1.11
CA ASP A 139 -6.60 15.80 -2.32
C ASP A 139 -7.49 15.00 -3.29
N PRO A 140 -8.71 15.47 -3.61
CA PRO A 140 -9.58 14.79 -4.58
C PRO A 140 -8.98 14.67 -5.98
N GLN A 141 -8.10 15.61 -6.38
CA GLN A 141 -7.41 15.59 -7.67
C GLN A 141 -6.43 14.41 -7.81
N ALA A 142 -6.06 13.79 -6.71
CA ALA A 142 -5.17 12.63 -6.74
C ALA A 142 -5.79 11.44 -7.49
N MET A 143 -7.11 11.25 -7.45
CA MET A 143 -7.78 10.18 -8.20
C MET A 143 -7.59 10.33 -9.71
N PRO A 144 -8.04 11.43 -10.36
CA PRO A 144 -7.83 11.59 -11.79
C PRO A 144 -6.34 11.64 -12.17
N THR A 145 -5.48 12.22 -11.34
CA THR A 145 -4.03 12.26 -11.61
C THR A 145 -3.41 10.87 -11.64
N PHE A 146 -3.79 10.00 -10.70
CA PHE A 146 -3.31 8.63 -10.68
C PHE A 146 -3.86 7.80 -11.85
N LEU A 147 -5.13 7.97 -12.20
CA LEU A 147 -5.74 7.32 -13.37
C LEU A 147 -5.04 7.74 -14.67
N GLU A 148 -4.67 9.01 -14.81
CA GLU A 148 -3.90 9.49 -15.96
C GLU A 148 -2.53 8.81 -16.05
N LYS A 149 -1.81 8.67 -14.94
CA LYS A 149 -0.55 7.93 -14.89
C LYS A 149 -0.71 6.49 -15.34
N LEU A 150 -1.78 5.82 -14.95
CA LEU A 150 -2.07 4.44 -15.39
C LEU A 150 -2.34 4.37 -16.89
N LEU A 151 -3.09 5.33 -17.45
CA LEU A 151 -3.34 5.40 -18.89
C LEU A 151 -2.05 5.65 -19.68
N ASP A 152 -1.21 6.56 -19.22
CA ASP A 152 0.06 6.84 -19.86
C ASP A 152 0.98 5.61 -19.82
N GLN A 153 1.03 4.93 -18.68
CA GLN A 153 1.78 3.69 -18.57
C GLN A 153 1.27 2.61 -19.55
N ALA A 154 -0.05 2.51 -19.74
CA ALA A 154 -0.65 1.57 -20.69
C ALA A 154 -0.34 1.92 -22.15
N ARG A 155 -0.26 3.21 -22.48
CA ARG A 155 0.02 3.68 -23.86
C ARG A 155 1.48 3.47 -24.26
N TYR A 156 2.40 3.65 -23.33
CA TYR A 156 3.85 3.64 -23.61
C TYR A 156 4.55 2.35 -23.21
N SER A 157 3.85 1.41 -22.59
CA SER A 157 4.38 0.11 -22.23
C SER A 157 3.91 -0.97 -23.19
N SER A 158 4.79 -1.91 -23.51
CA SER A 158 4.42 -3.13 -24.26
C SER A 158 3.45 -4.02 -23.45
N ARG A 159 3.33 -3.77 -22.15
CA ARG A 159 2.48 -4.51 -21.24
C ARG A 159 1.70 -3.54 -20.35
N PRO A 160 0.36 -3.51 -20.45
CA PRO A 160 -0.42 -2.62 -19.58
C PRO A 160 -0.29 -3.02 -18.11
N PRO A 161 -0.43 -2.06 -17.18
CA PRO A 161 -0.47 -2.36 -15.75
C PRO A 161 -1.50 -3.43 -15.40
N GLU A 162 -1.13 -4.35 -14.52
CA GLU A 162 -1.99 -5.49 -14.13
C GLU A 162 -3.34 -5.05 -13.56
N ILE A 163 -3.37 -3.95 -12.84
CA ILE A 163 -4.60 -3.37 -12.27
C ILE A 163 -5.67 -3.10 -13.35
N LEU A 164 -5.27 -2.80 -14.58
CA LEU A 164 -6.21 -2.53 -15.68
C LEU A 164 -6.91 -3.78 -16.22
N LEU A 165 -6.45 -4.98 -15.87
CA LEU A 165 -7.10 -6.24 -16.22
C LEU A 165 -8.41 -6.44 -15.44
N THR A 166 -8.44 -5.98 -14.19
CA THR A 166 -9.63 -6.07 -13.32
C THR A 166 -10.40 -4.75 -13.23
N HIS A 167 -9.70 -3.62 -13.44
CA HIS A 167 -10.24 -2.26 -13.37
C HIS A 167 -10.07 -1.56 -14.73
N PRO A 168 -10.93 -1.85 -15.72
CA PRO A 168 -10.84 -1.23 -17.03
C PRO A 168 -10.91 0.30 -16.95
N LEU A 169 -10.01 0.96 -17.66
CA LEU A 169 -9.88 2.42 -17.64
C LEU A 169 -10.08 3.01 -19.05
N PRO A 170 -11.33 3.13 -19.52
CA PRO A 170 -11.63 3.92 -20.71
C PRO A 170 -11.43 5.42 -20.45
N GLU A 171 -11.19 6.20 -21.49
CA GLU A 171 -11.01 7.66 -21.36
C GLU A 171 -12.20 8.36 -20.71
N SER A 172 -13.41 7.84 -20.91
CA SER A 172 -14.63 8.34 -20.28
C SER A 172 -14.59 8.29 -18.74
N ARG A 173 -13.97 7.27 -18.18
CA ARG A 173 -13.79 7.11 -16.73
C ARG A 173 -12.84 8.19 -16.17
N LEU A 174 -11.74 8.44 -16.86
CA LEU A 174 -10.81 9.52 -16.48
C LEU A 174 -11.49 10.90 -16.57
N ALA A 175 -12.25 11.14 -17.64
CA ALA A 175 -13.00 12.40 -17.82
C ALA A 175 -14.05 12.61 -16.72
N ASP A 176 -14.79 11.58 -16.32
CA ASP A 176 -15.76 11.66 -15.22
C ASP A 176 -15.06 11.96 -13.87
N ALA A 177 -13.95 11.28 -13.59
CA ALA A 177 -13.17 11.52 -12.38
C ALA A 177 -12.62 12.95 -12.31
N ARG A 178 -12.07 13.46 -13.40
CA ARG A 178 -11.63 14.88 -13.51
C ARG A 178 -12.75 15.87 -13.27
N ASN A 179 -13.88 15.66 -13.92
CA ASN A 179 -15.04 16.55 -13.79
C ASN A 179 -15.52 16.62 -12.35
N ARG A 180 -15.59 15.49 -11.66
CA ARG A 180 -16.01 15.42 -10.25
C ARG A 180 -15.00 16.06 -9.31
N ALA A 181 -13.74 15.79 -9.49
CA ALA A 181 -12.68 16.38 -8.67
C ALA A 181 -12.62 17.91 -8.85
N ASN A 182 -12.85 18.41 -10.07
CA ASN A 182 -12.88 19.85 -10.36
C ASN A 182 -14.06 20.59 -9.73
N GLN A 183 -15.12 19.90 -9.37
CA GLN A 183 -16.28 20.48 -8.65
C GLN A 183 -16.02 20.61 -7.13
N MET A 184 -14.98 19.99 -6.63
CA MET A 184 -14.60 20.04 -5.21
C MET A 184 -13.65 21.21 -4.95
N ARG A 185 -13.60 21.67 -3.70
CA ARG A 185 -12.65 22.71 -3.32
C ARG A 185 -11.22 22.25 -3.55
N PRO A 186 -10.38 23.08 -4.20
CA PRO A 186 -8.95 22.79 -4.26
C PRO A 186 -8.35 22.63 -2.87
N MET A 187 -7.54 21.60 -2.67
CA MET A 187 -6.86 21.34 -1.41
C MET A 187 -5.36 21.21 -1.67
N VAL A 188 -4.56 21.91 -0.85
CA VAL A 188 -3.11 21.69 -0.77
C VAL A 188 -2.87 20.73 0.37
N VAL A 189 -2.54 19.49 0.06
CA VAL A 189 -2.31 18.41 1.04
C VAL A 189 -0.86 18.00 1.01
N GLN A 190 -0.18 18.17 2.14
CA GLN A 190 1.17 17.63 2.30
C GLN A 190 1.10 16.16 2.69
N SER A 191 1.97 15.36 2.08
CA SER A 191 2.16 13.98 2.48
C SER A 191 2.71 13.90 3.90
N SER A 192 2.24 12.90 4.66
CA SER A 192 2.72 12.66 6.03
C SER A 192 4.16 12.13 6.03
N GLU A 193 4.84 12.27 7.15
CA GLU A 193 6.15 11.66 7.35
C GLU A 193 6.09 10.14 7.20
N ASP A 194 5.04 9.50 7.74
CA ASP A 194 4.83 8.07 7.61
C ASP A 194 4.74 7.61 6.14
N PHE A 195 4.14 8.40 5.26
CA PHE A 195 4.12 8.08 3.83
C PHE A 195 5.53 8.06 3.24
N TYR A 196 6.34 9.06 3.52
CA TYR A 196 7.71 9.13 3.01
C TYR A 196 8.58 8.00 3.57
N LEU A 197 8.47 7.71 4.86
CA LEU A 197 9.20 6.60 5.50
C LEU A 197 8.76 5.25 4.95
N ALA A 198 7.46 5.03 4.78
CA ALA A 198 6.92 3.80 4.19
C ALA A 198 7.40 3.62 2.74
N LYS A 199 7.39 4.68 1.95
CA LYS A 199 7.89 4.66 0.58
C LYS A 199 9.38 4.36 0.54
N ALA A 200 10.19 5.02 1.36
CA ALA A 200 11.62 4.77 1.47
C ALA A 200 11.91 3.31 1.87
N ARG A 201 11.20 2.79 2.86
CA ARG A 201 11.32 1.40 3.30
C ARG A 201 10.95 0.41 2.21
N THR A 202 9.82 0.61 1.56
CA THR A 202 9.34 -0.27 0.48
C THR A 202 10.32 -0.30 -0.68
N LEU A 203 10.82 0.84 -1.11
CA LEU A 203 11.81 0.94 -2.18
C LEU A 203 13.17 0.37 -1.79
N GLY A 204 13.58 0.53 -0.55
CA GLY A 204 14.83 0.01 -0.04
C GLY A 204 14.83 -1.52 0.09
N MET A 205 13.76 -2.10 0.63
CA MET A 205 13.64 -3.55 0.85
C MET A 205 13.24 -4.32 -0.41
N TYR A 206 12.40 -3.72 -1.28
CA TYR A 206 11.81 -4.38 -2.45
C TYR A 206 12.23 -3.69 -3.75
N ASN A 207 13.54 -3.43 -3.90
CA ASN A 207 14.05 -2.64 -5.01
C ASN A 207 14.13 -3.41 -6.35
N SER A 208 14.11 -4.74 -6.34
CA SER A 208 14.17 -5.59 -7.54
C SER A 208 15.23 -5.17 -8.56
N GLY A 209 16.42 -4.80 -8.08
CA GLY A 209 17.52 -4.32 -8.91
C GLY A 209 17.46 -2.84 -9.30
N ARG A 210 16.56 -2.05 -8.72
CA ARG A 210 16.38 -0.62 -9.01
C ARG A 210 17.14 0.29 -8.04
N ASN A 211 18.30 -0.13 -7.56
CA ASN A 211 19.10 0.63 -6.59
C ASN A 211 19.37 2.07 -7.03
N GLN A 212 19.64 2.29 -8.32
CA GLN A 212 19.91 3.62 -8.83
C GLN A 212 18.68 4.53 -8.77
N LEU A 213 17.51 4.02 -9.15
CA LEU A 213 16.26 4.79 -9.07
C LEU A 213 15.92 5.16 -7.64
N THR A 214 16.12 4.23 -6.70
CA THR A 214 15.92 4.50 -5.27
C THR A 214 16.91 5.55 -4.78
N SER A 215 18.18 5.45 -5.14
CA SER A 215 19.20 6.44 -4.78
C SER A 215 18.90 7.81 -5.33
N ASP A 216 18.46 7.91 -6.57
CA ASP A 216 18.08 9.18 -7.20
C ASP A 216 16.88 9.84 -6.48
N LEU A 217 15.89 9.07 -6.07
CA LEU A 217 14.77 9.57 -5.28
C LEU A 217 15.22 10.09 -3.92
N LEU A 218 16.10 9.37 -3.23
CA LEU A 218 16.62 9.79 -1.93
C LEU A 218 17.48 11.06 -2.06
N ASP A 219 18.23 11.21 -3.15
CA ASP A 219 18.99 12.44 -3.47
C ASP A 219 18.05 13.63 -3.69
N GLU A 220 16.95 13.42 -4.40
CA GLU A 220 15.92 14.44 -4.59
C GLU A 220 15.28 14.85 -3.25
N TRP A 221 14.91 13.88 -2.41
CA TRP A 221 14.31 14.15 -1.11
C TRP A 221 15.26 14.83 -0.13
N ALA A 222 16.55 14.57 -0.23
CA ALA A 222 17.55 15.25 0.58
C ALA A 222 17.56 16.78 0.39
N LYS A 223 17.05 17.25 -0.76
CA LYS A 223 16.90 18.67 -1.12
C LYS A 223 15.46 19.18 -0.92
N GLY A 224 14.56 18.34 -0.49
CA GLY A 224 13.14 18.64 -0.33
C GLY A 224 12.79 19.26 1.03
N ASN A 225 11.53 19.06 1.45
CA ASN A 225 11.06 19.52 2.75
C ASN A 225 11.65 18.67 3.92
N VAL A 226 11.39 19.07 5.14
CA VAL A 226 11.97 18.41 6.34
C VAL A 226 11.55 16.94 6.43
N ARG A 227 10.30 16.61 6.10
CA ARG A 227 9.81 15.21 6.11
C ARG A 227 10.55 14.36 5.08
N GLN A 228 10.75 14.91 3.88
CA GLN A 228 11.51 14.25 2.81
C GLN A 228 12.97 14.08 3.20
N GLN A 229 13.59 15.10 3.81
CA GLN A 229 14.99 15.02 4.25
C GLN A 229 15.19 13.92 5.29
N ARG A 230 14.29 13.81 6.28
CA ARG A 230 14.33 12.73 7.28
C ARG A 230 14.13 11.35 6.64
N ALA A 231 13.18 11.24 5.74
CA ALA A 231 12.96 9.98 5.02
C ALA A 231 14.13 9.60 4.11
N ALA A 232 14.82 10.57 3.50
CA ALA A 232 16.04 10.33 2.73
C ALA A 232 17.14 9.75 3.61
N GLN A 233 17.36 10.34 4.78
CA GLN A 233 18.36 9.83 5.74
C GLN A 233 18.00 8.42 6.25
N TYR A 234 16.74 8.17 6.57
CA TYR A 234 16.24 6.84 6.92
C TYR A 234 16.47 5.83 5.78
N GLY A 235 16.15 6.20 4.54
CA GLY A 235 16.36 5.37 3.36
C GLY A 235 17.85 5.07 3.11
N ARG A 236 18.75 6.03 3.37
CA ARG A 236 20.21 5.82 3.28
C ARG A 236 20.69 4.82 4.34
N ALA A 237 20.20 4.93 5.57
CA ALA A 237 20.51 3.96 6.62
C ALA A 237 20.02 2.57 6.25
N LEU A 238 18.82 2.45 5.68
CA LEU A 238 18.27 1.19 5.20
C LEU A 238 19.10 0.59 4.06
N GLN A 239 19.52 1.39 3.07
CA GLN A 239 20.40 0.94 1.99
C GLN A 239 21.75 0.41 2.52
N ALA A 240 22.33 1.09 3.49
CA ALA A 240 23.58 0.65 4.12
C ALA A 240 23.39 -0.68 4.86
N MET A 241 22.29 -0.84 5.59
CA MET A 241 21.95 -2.09 6.29
C MET A 241 21.76 -3.25 5.31
N GLU A 242 21.01 -3.05 4.22
CA GLU A 242 20.81 -4.05 3.17
C GLU A 242 22.12 -4.46 2.45
N ALA A 243 23.09 -3.55 2.42
CA ALA A 243 24.43 -3.81 1.90
C ALA A 243 25.39 -4.42 2.95
N ASN A 244 24.88 -4.79 4.13
CA ASN A 244 25.65 -5.29 5.27
C ASN A 244 26.69 -4.30 5.82
N LYS A 245 26.52 -3.01 5.54
CA LYS A 245 27.33 -1.91 6.08
C LYS A 245 26.71 -1.39 7.38
N TYR A 246 26.71 -2.23 8.40
CA TYR A 246 25.98 -1.98 9.65
C TYR A 246 26.47 -0.76 10.41
N ASP A 247 27.77 -0.52 10.47
CA ASP A 247 28.32 0.65 11.16
C ASP A 247 27.93 1.96 10.47
N GLU A 248 27.95 1.99 9.14
CA GLU A 248 27.47 3.11 8.35
C GLU A 248 25.95 3.32 8.54
N ALA A 249 25.18 2.25 8.53
CA ALA A 249 23.74 2.28 8.76
C ALA A 249 23.42 2.86 10.14
N ARG A 250 24.12 2.42 11.18
CA ARG A 250 23.98 2.91 12.55
C ARG A 250 24.30 4.38 12.66
N LYS A 251 25.44 4.81 12.10
CA LYS A 251 25.88 6.21 12.09
C LYS A 251 24.87 7.12 11.40
N THR A 252 24.32 6.66 10.27
CA THR A 252 23.33 7.42 9.50
C THR A 252 22.00 7.53 10.23
N LEU A 253 21.56 6.47 10.91
CA LEU A 253 20.30 6.44 11.66
C LEU A 253 20.36 7.21 12.98
N GLN A 254 21.52 7.28 13.62
CA GLN A 254 21.68 7.79 14.98
C GLN A 254 21.09 9.20 15.22
N PRO A 255 21.28 10.19 14.35
CA PRO A 255 20.67 11.51 14.54
C PRO A 255 19.14 11.46 14.53
N LEU A 256 18.54 10.64 13.70
CA LEU A 256 17.08 10.47 13.64
C LEU A 256 16.55 9.82 14.91
N LEU A 257 17.19 8.76 15.37
CA LEU A 257 16.81 8.05 16.59
C LEU A 257 17.01 8.90 17.84
N ALA A 258 18.06 9.70 17.89
CA ALA A 258 18.31 10.63 19.00
C ALA A 258 17.24 11.73 19.08
N ALA A 259 16.78 12.25 17.94
CA ALA A 259 15.73 13.26 17.87
C ALA A 259 14.35 12.70 18.24
N GLU A 260 14.06 11.46 17.84
CA GLU A 260 12.79 10.78 18.09
C GLU A 260 13.00 9.33 18.57
N PRO A 261 13.37 9.14 19.85
CA PRO A 261 13.72 7.81 20.38
C PRO A 261 12.56 6.81 20.39
N GLY A 262 11.33 7.30 20.31
CA GLY A 262 10.10 6.49 20.27
C GLY A 262 9.55 6.23 18.87
N ASN A 263 10.20 6.74 17.82
CA ASN A 263 9.72 6.53 16.45
C ASN A 263 9.84 5.06 16.04
N ALA A 264 8.70 4.45 15.73
CA ALA A 264 8.64 3.01 15.42
C ALA A 264 9.45 2.63 14.17
N TRP A 265 9.52 3.48 13.16
CA TRP A 265 10.32 3.26 11.96
C TRP A 265 11.81 3.18 12.29
N TYR A 266 12.29 4.11 13.12
CA TYR A 266 13.69 4.17 13.51
C TYR A 266 14.08 3.03 14.45
N LEU A 267 13.18 2.67 15.38
CA LEU A 267 13.38 1.55 16.30
C LEU A 267 13.42 0.21 15.56
N ASP A 268 12.55 0.02 14.58
CA ASP A 268 12.53 -1.17 13.73
C ASP A 268 13.85 -1.32 12.97
N LEU A 269 14.32 -0.28 12.30
CA LEU A 269 15.59 -0.31 11.58
C LEU A 269 16.79 -0.49 12.51
N ALA A 270 16.80 0.19 13.66
CA ALA A 270 17.85 0.02 14.67
C ALA A 270 17.94 -1.43 15.19
N THR A 271 16.78 -2.07 15.36
CA THR A 271 16.71 -3.49 15.74
C THR A 271 17.33 -4.38 14.67
N ASP A 272 16.98 -4.18 13.40
CA ASP A 272 17.54 -4.95 12.29
C ASP A 272 19.06 -4.79 12.18
N ILE A 273 19.57 -3.56 12.40
CA ILE A 273 21.01 -3.29 12.43
C ILE A 273 21.68 -4.03 13.59
N ASP A 274 21.10 -3.98 14.79
CA ASP A 274 21.65 -4.66 15.96
C ASP A 274 21.68 -6.17 15.78
N LEU A 275 20.60 -6.75 15.26
CA LEU A 275 20.55 -8.19 14.98
C LEU A 275 21.54 -8.61 13.91
N GLY A 276 21.75 -7.78 12.89
CA GLY A 276 22.77 -8.02 11.87
C GLY A 276 24.20 -8.03 12.42
N GLN A 277 24.44 -7.32 13.55
CA GLN A 277 25.73 -7.29 14.24
C GLN A 277 25.80 -8.21 15.46
N ASN A 278 24.85 -9.12 15.65
CA ASN A 278 24.72 -10.00 16.82
C ASN A 278 24.64 -9.25 18.15
N LYS A 279 23.99 -8.07 18.16
CA LYS A 279 23.80 -7.22 19.33
C LYS A 279 22.35 -7.26 19.85
N ALA A 280 21.80 -8.47 19.97
CA ALA A 280 20.41 -8.70 20.37
C ALA A 280 20.06 -8.06 21.72
N ASN A 281 20.98 -8.09 22.69
CA ASN A 281 20.76 -7.49 24.01
C ASN A 281 20.57 -5.97 23.95
N GLU A 282 21.28 -5.27 23.07
CA GLU A 282 21.15 -3.83 22.87
C GLU A 282 19.76 -3.49 22.26
N ALA A 283 19.32 -4.29 21.29
CA ALA A 283 17.99 -4.18 20.71
C ALA A 283 16.89 -4.41 21.75
N ILE A 284 16.99 -5.46 22.56
CA ILE A 284 16.04 -5.79 23.63
C ILE A 284 15.94 -4.64 24.63
N ASN A 285 17.08 -4.12 25.10
CA ASN A 285 17.10 -3.02 26.08
C ASN A 285 16.45 -1.75 25.51
N ARG A 286 16.74 -1.41 24.27
CA ARG A 286 16.13 -0.25 23.59
C ARG A 286 14.62 -0.42 23.45
N LEU A 287 14.16 -1.58 23.02
CA LEU A 287 12.74 -1.85 22.80
C LEU A 287 11.96 -1.91 24.12
N LYS A 288 12.52 -2.49 25.17
CA LYS A 288 11.90 -2.50 26.52
C LYS A 288 11.68 -1.11 27.08
N ASN A 289 12.52 -0.15 26.73
CA ASN A 289 12.42 1.24 27.14
C ASN A 289 11.54 2.08 26.19
N ALA A 290 11.06 1.51 25.09
CA ALA A 290 10.20 2.22 24.15
C ALA A 290 8.82 2.47 24.77
N ARG A 291 8.37 3.73 24.71
CA ARG A 291 7.11 4.18 25.30
C ARG A 291 5.90 3.42 24.79
N ASP A 292 5.86 3.12 23.49
CA ASP A 292 4.71 2.54 22.81
C ASP A 292 4.81 1.02 22.63
N LEU A 293 5.74 0.35 23.31
CA LEU A 293 5.96 -1.09 23.19
C LEU A 293 4.67 -1.91 23.38
N ARG A 294 3.86 -1.53 24.37
CA ARG A 294 2.63 -2.28 24.71
C ARG A 294 1.50 -2.10 23.70
N THR A 295 1.52 -1.05 22.90
CA THR A 295 0.45 -0.66 21.99
C THR A 295 0.82 -0.77 20.53
N ASN A 296 2.12 -0.92 20.22
CA ASN A 296 2.61 -1.00 18.84
C ASN A 296 3.02 -2.43 18.48
N PRO A 297 2.25 -3.11 17.61
CA PRO A 297 2.55 -4.49 17.22
C PRO A 297 3.91 -4.67 16.53
N VAL A 298 4.40 -3.64 15.81
CA VAL A 298 5.71 -3.70 15.16
C VAL A 298 6.82 -3.78 16.20
N LEU A 299 6.74 -2.96 17.26
CA LEU A 299 7.73 -3.00 18.34
C LEU A 299 7.68 -4.31 19.13
N GLN A 300 6.48 -4.87 19.33
CA GLN A 300 6.31 -6.18 19.98
C GLN A 300 6.92 -7.30 19.13
N LEU A 301 6.71 -7.28 17.81
CA LEU A 301 7.33 -8.24 16.89
C LEU A 301 8.85 -8.12 16.88
N ASN A 302 9.38 -6.90 16.83
CA ASN A 302 10.82 -6.66 16.90
C ASN A 302 11.42 -7.20 18.19
N LEU A 303 10.75 -6.99 19.33
CA LEU A 303 11.20 -7.53 20.61
C LEU A 303 11.20 -9.07 20.61
N ALA A 304 10.14 -9.69 20.08
CA ALA A 304 10.07 -11.15 19.96
C ALA A 304 11.20 -11.72 19.06
N ASN A 305 11.51 -11.02 17.97
CA ASN A 305 12.58 -11.43 17.06
C ASN A 305 13.99 -11.27 17.68
N ALA A 306 14.14 -10.36 18.64
CA ALA A 306 15.41 -10.10 19.31
C ALA A 306 15.72 -11.12 20.44
N TYR A 307 14.71 -11.83 20.97
CA TYR A 307 14.89 -12.92 21.93
C TYR A 307 15.32 -14.22 21.22
#